data_5ff83ebabbaa6f3a14208d4c230bd75d
#
_entry.id   5ff83ebabbaa6f3a14208d4c230bd75d
#
_cell.length_a   1.000
_cell.length_b   1.000
_cell.length_c   1.000
_cell.angle_alpha   90.00
_cell.angle_beta   90.00
_cell.angle_gamma   90.00
#
_symmetry.space_group_name_H-M   'P 1'
#
loop_
_entity.id
_entity.type
_entity.pdbx_description
1 polymer ?
#
loop_
_entity_poly.entity_id
_entity_poly.type
_entity_poly.pdbx_seq_one_letter_code
_entity_poly.pdbx_strand_id
1 'polypeptide(L)'
;MRIGVYGSSFDPLTYIHLWTANSVLQHKHLDKVIMVPANTKRQDKSLHASNEQRWEMLSLAVADNPKLEPSRIELDQTQRDLLYSYKTMEYLHRENPDAELFFIAGADILAELPNWTLGKQLIEAYQFIIVSRDGYDMGKILSGHPLLRAYDDHFSLVYKGFANEVSSSYIREEFAYGGDPRYLIPDVVYNYIQQHNIYQRGVLNHE
;
A
#
# COMPACT_ATOMS: atom_id res chain seq x y z
N MET A 1 2.27 -1.36 22.08
CA MET A 1 1.30 -1.57 20.98
C MET A 1 2.09 -1.84 19.70
N ARG A 2 1.64 -2.80 18.87
CA ARG A 2 2.31 -3.19 17.61
C ARG A 2 1.46 -2.73 16.42
N ILE A 3 1.98 -1.82 15.62
CA ILE A 3 1.24 -1.17 14.54
C ILE A 3 1.90 -1.47 13.20
N GLY A 4 1.13 -2.04 12.26
CA GLY A 4 1.55 -2.12 10.86
C GLY A 4 1.26 -0.80 10.14
N VAL A 5 2.18 -0.37 9.28
CA VAL A 5 1.98 0.78 8.39
C VAL A 5 2.03 0.29 6.95
N TYR A 6 0.89 0.34 6.27
CA TYR A 6 0.73 -0.16 4.91
C TYR A 6 0.48 0.97 3.93
N GLY A 7 1.56 1.44 3.28
CA GLY A 7 1.51 2.45 2.24
C GLY A 7 1.29 1.86 0.86
N SER A 8 0.30 2.36 0.11
CA SER A 8 0.05 1.99 -1.28
C SER A 8 -0.64 3.11 -2.04
N SER A 9 -0.72 2.97 -3.35
CA SER A 9 -1.51 3.89 -4.18
C SER A 9 -3.01 3.81 -3.88
N PHE A 10 -3.53 2.59 -3.63
CA PHE A 10 -4.97 2.29 -3.49
C PHE A 10 -5.81 2.94 -4.62
N ASP A 11 -5.40 2.71 -5.86
CA ASP A 11 -5.92 3.38 -7.05
C ASP A 11 -6.47 2.38 -8.11
N PRO A 12 -7.60 1.67 -7.82
CA PRO A 12 -8.32 1.60 -6.56
C PRO A 12 -7.75 0.62 -5.53
N LEU A 13 -8.32 0.63 -4.33
CA LEU A 13 -8.15 -0.44 -3.36
C LEU A 13 -8.78 -1.73 -3.90
N THR A 14 -8.10 -2.87 -3.69
CA THR A 14 -8.55 -4.20 -4.14
C THR A 14 -8.70 -5.16 -2.96
N TYR A 15 -9.35 -6.30 -3.17
CA TYR A 15 -9.40 -7.37 -2.16
C TYR A 15 -8.02 -7.87 -1.76
N ILE A 16 -7.02 -7.81 -2.64
CA ILE A 16 -5.63 -8.19 -2.31
C ILE A 16 -5.04 -7.25 -1.26
N HIS A 17 -5.31 -5.95 -1.34
CA HIS A 17 -4.85 -4.99 -0.33
C HIS A 17 -5.48 -5.29 1.04
N LEU A 18 -6.80 -5.51 1.10
CA LEU A 18 -7.52 -5.84 2.34
C LEU A 18 -7.04 -7.17 2.92
N TRP A 19 -6.92 -8.18 2.06
CA TRP A 19 -6.42 -9.48 2.48
C TRP A 19 -5.00 -9.39 3.04
N THR A 20 -4.10 -8.67 2.37
CA THR A 20 -2.72 -8.44 2.82
C THR A 20 -2.71 -7.78 4.20
N ALA A 21 -3.45 -6.67 4.37
CA ALA A 21 -3.52 -5.95 5.63
C ALA A 21 -4.06 -6.85 6.77
N ASN A 22 -5.17 -7.55 6.51
CA ASN A 22 -5.78 -8.45 7.50
C ASN A 22 -4.92 -9.68 7.81
N SER A 23 -4.29 -10.29 6.80
CA SER A 23 -3.40 -11.44 6.97
C SER A 23 -2.19 -11.07 7.83
N VAL A 24 -1.54 -9.95 7.54
CA VAL A 24 -0.41 -9.45 8.33
C VAL A 24 -0.84 -9.11 9.75
N LEU A 25 -1.98 -8.44 9.92
CA LEU A 25 -2.58 -8.14 11.22
C LEU A 25 -2.69 -9.39 12.10
N GLN A 26 -3.22 -10.48 11.54
CA GLN A 26 -3.45 -11.74 12.27
C GLN A 26 -2.14 -12.52 12.51
N HIS A 27 -1.36 -12.77 11.45
CA HIS A 27 -0.17 -13.63 11.53
C HIS A 27 1.02 -13.00 12.27
N LYS A 28 1.09 -11.67 12.31
CA LYS A 28 2.14 -10.94 13.02
C LYS A 28 1.68 -10.38 14.36
N HIS A 29 0.44 -10.71 14.80
CA HIS A 29 -0.15 -10.27 16.05
C HIS A 29 -0.04 -8.76 16.24
N LEU A 30 -0.43 -8.00 15.20
CA LEU A 30 -0.51 -6.56 15.28
C LEU A 30 -1.81 -6.14 15.98
N ASP A 31 -1.76 -5.02 16.69
CA ASP A 31 -2.95 -4.43 17.31
C ASP A 31 -3.83 -3.74 16.27
N LYS A 32 -3.20 -3.06 15.30
CA LYS A 32 -3.86 -2.43 14.14
C LYS A 32 -2.92 -2.30 12.94
N VAL A 33 -3.51 -2.02 11.78
CA VAL A 33 -2.78 -1.61 10.56
C VAL A 33 -3.28 -0.24 10.13
N ILE A 34 -2.36 0.72 10.05
CA ILE A 34 -2.61 2.06 9.47
C ILE A 34 -2.38 1.96 7.97
N MET A 35 -3.43 2.25 7.19
CA MET A 35 -3.41 2.21 5.73
C MET A 35 -3.22 3.63 5.17
N VAL A 36 -2.11 3.86 4.47
CA VAL A 36 -1.68 5.20 4.04
C VAL A 36 -1.75 5.30 2.51
N PRO A 37 -2.77 5.97 1.94
CA PRO A 37 -2.83 6.20 0.51
C PRO A 37 -1.79 7.25 0.09
N ALA A 38 -1.03 6.92 -0.98
CA ALA A 38 0.01 7.81 -1.51
C ALA A 38 -0.58 9.11 -2.09
N ASN A 39 0.08 10.24 -1.87
CA ASN A 39 -0.32 11.55 -2.43
C ASN A 39 -0.04 11.62 -3.94
N THR A 40 -0.92 12.28 -4.71
CA THR A 40 -0.74 12.53 -6.15
C THR A 40 0.48 13.41 -6.48
N LYS A 41 1.04 14.12 -5.49
CA LYS A 41 2.27 14.89 -5.65
C LYS A 41 3.55 14.04 -5.67
N ARG A 42 3.47 12.75 -5.36
CA ARG A 42 4.60 11.82 -5.48
C ARG A 42 4.98 11.66 -6.94
N GLN A 43 6.28 11.77 -7.23
CA GLN A 43 6.81 11.64 -8.61
C GLN A 43 7.03 10.19 -9.04
N ASP A 44 7.15 9.28 -8.08
CA ASP A 44 7.34 7.83 -8.29
C ASP A 44 6.04 7.08 -8.53
N LYS A 45 4.89 7.77 -8.54
CA LYS A 45 3.56 7.18 -8.71
C LYS A 45 2.78 7.88 -9.82
N SER A 46 2.24 7.11 -10.75
CA SER A 46 1.22 7.57 -11.70
C SER A 46 -0.16 7.22 -11.15
N LEU A 47 -0.87 8.21 -10.62
CA LEU A 47 -2.18 8.05 -9.99
C LEU A 47 -3.28 8.61 -10.90
N HIS A 48 -4.40 7.89 -11.01
CA HIS A 48 -5.52 8.21 -11.91
C HIS A 48 -6.69 8.84 -11.17
N ALA A 49 -7.04 8.29 -9.99
CA ALA A 49 -8.03 8.90 -9.12
C ALA A 49 -7.40 9.99 -8.24
N SER A 50 -8.17 11.02 -7.90
CA SER A 50 -7.72 12.10 -7.01
C SER A 50 -7.42 11.58 -5.59
N ASN A 51 -6.74 12.40 -4.78
CA ASN A 51 -6.50 12.09 -3.37
C ASN A 51 -7.82 11.81 -2.63
N GLU A 52 -8.86 12.64 -2.83
CA GLU A 52 -10.15 12.49 -2.17
C GLU A 52 -10.89 11.23 -2.62
N GLN A 53 -10.90 10.93 -3.92
CA GLN A 53 -11.53 9.71 -4.43
C GLN A 53 -10.88 8.44 -3.84
N ARG A 54 -9.55 8.39 -3.76
CA ARG A 54 -8.84 7.24 -3.17
C ARG A 54 -9.03 7.15 -1.65
N TRP A 55 -9.12 8.30 -0.99
CA TRP A 55 -9.49 8.37 0.43
C TRP A 55 -10.88 7.78 0.68
N GLU A 56 -11.90 8.21 -0.08
CA GLU A 56 -13.26 7.71 0.07
C GLU A 56 -13.34 6.20 -0.21
N MET A 57 -12.72 5.72 -1.30
CA MET A 57 -12.68 4.28 -1.60
C MET A 57 -12.03 3.47 -0.47
N LEU A 58 -10.92 3.95 0.09
CA LEU A 58 -10.25 3.29 1.21
C LEU A 58 -11.13 3.30 2.46
N SER A 59 -11.67 4.46 2.84
CA SER A 59 -12.48 4.64 4.05
C SER A 59 -13.74 3.77 4.03
N LEU A 60 -14.44 3.71 2.89
CA LEU A 60 -15.60 2.83 2.69
C LEU A 60 -15.23 1.35 2.83
N ALA A 61 -14.10 0.96 2.26
CA ALA A 61 -13.68 -0.44 2.23
C ALA A 61 -13.24 -1.02 3.59
N VAL A 62 -12.82 -0.17 4.52
CA VAL A 62 -12.34 -0.61 5.86
C VAL A 62 -13.31 -0.24 6.99
N ALA A 63 -14.45 0.36 6.69
CA ALA A 63 -15.38 0.92 7.67
C ALA A 63 -15.90 -0.10 8.71
N ASP A 64 -15.97 -1.36 8.34
CA ASP A 64 -16.44 -2.46 9.19
C ASP A 64 -15.34 -3.14 10.03
N ASN A 65 -14.06 -2.75 9.83
CA ASN A 65 -12.94 -3.32 10.55
C ASN A 65 -12.13 -2.26 11.31
N PRO A 66 -12.40 -2.04 12.61
CA PRO A 66 -11.73 -1.00 13.39
C PRO A 66 -10.22 -1.21 13.59
N LYS A 67 -9.70 -2.37 13.19
CA LYS A 67 -8.25 -2.65 13.21
C LYS A 67 -7.53 -2.26 11.92
N LEU A 68 -8.26 -1.90 10.87
CA LEU A 68 -7.73 -1.33 9.62
C LEU A 68 -8.04 0.17 9.59
N GLU A 69 -7.08 0.99 9.99
CA GLU A 69 -7.26 2.43 10.17
C GLU A 69 -6.76 3.20 8.96
N PRO A 70 -7.64 3.88 8.19
CA PRO A 70 -7.19 4.74 7.10
C PRO A 70 -6.53 6.01 7.65
N SER A 71 -5.47 6.50 7.01
CA SER A 71 -4.76 7.71 7.43
C SER A 71 -4.54 8.67 6.26
N ARG A 72 -4.86 9.94 6.47
CA ARG A 72 -4.64 11.02 5.50
C ARG A 72 -3.23 11.62 5.54
N ILE A 73 -2.35 11.07 6.36
CA ILE A 73 -1.05 11.67 6.67
C ILE A 73 -0.25 12.10 5.43
N GLU A 74 -0.25 11.31 4.35
CA GLU A 74 0.39 11.70 3.09
C GLU A 74 -0.52 12.61 2.25
N LEU A 75 -1.83 12.37 2.22
CA LEU A 75 -2.78 13.13 1.40
C LEU A 75 -2.82 14.61 1.76
N ASP A 76 -2.72 14.92 3.04
CA ASP A 76 -2.77 16.30 3.56
C ASP A 76 -1.42 17.02 3.47
N GLN A 77 -0.35 16.32 3.06
CA GLN A 77 0.95 16.96 2.89
C GLN A 77 1.00 17.87 1.67
N THR A 78 1.49 19.08 1.88
CA THR A 78 1.72 20.06 0.83
C THR A 78 3.16 20.07 0.32
N GLN A 79 4.12 19.66 1.15
CA GLN A 79 5.55 19.64 0.86
C GLN A 79 5.96 18.23 0.38
N ARG A 80 6.65 18.17 -0.77
CA ARG A 80 7.08 16.90 -1.38
C ARG A 80 8.07 16.11 -0.50
N ASP A 81 8.96 16.81 0.19
CA ASP A 81 9.98 16.20 1.04
C ASP A 81 9.40 15.42 2.24
N LEU A 82 8.12 15.66 2.55
CA LEU A 82 7.39 14.96 3.60
C LEU A 82 6.65 13.71 3.09
N LEU A 83 6.67 13.45 1.78
CA LEU A 83 6.00 12.30 1.16
C LEU A 83 6.87 11.04 1.07
N TYR A 84 8.11 11.09 1.55
CA TYR A 84 8.96 9.91 1.62
C TYR A 84 8.53 8.97 2.75
N SER A 85 8.54 7.67 2.49
CA SER A 85 8.07 6.66 3.46
C SER A 85 8.75 6.76 4.84
N TYR A 86 10.05 7.14 4.87
CA TYR A 86 10.73 7.42 6.13
C TYR A 86 10.05 8.54 6.93
N LYS A 87 9.62 9.63 6.26
CA LYS A 87 8.96 10.77 6.91
C LYS A 87 7.57 10.41 7.41
N THR A 88 6.86 9.58 6.67
CA THR A 88 5.57 9.02 7.10
C THR A 88 5.74 8.19 8.37
N MET A 89 6.73 7.29 8.40
CA MET A 89 7.04 6.49 9.57
C MET A 89 7.50 7.33 10.77
N GLU A 90 8.36 8.33 10.52
CA GLU A 90 8.84 9.27 11.56
C GLU A 90 7.69 10.05 12.20
N TYR A 91 6.72 10.50 11.40
CA TYR A 91 5.52 11.18 11.90
C TYR A 91 4.65 10.23 12.75
N LEU A 92 4.33 9.04 12.21
CA LEU A 92 3.51 8.04 12.90
C LEU A 92 4.17 7.57 14.21
N HIS A 93 5.50 7.50 14.25
CA HIS A 93 6.23 7.18 15.48
C HIS A 93 6.07 8.29 16.54
N ARG A 94 6.09 9.55 16.14
CA ARG A 94 5.85 10.68 17.08
C ARG A 94 4.43 10.69 17.64
N GLU A 95 3.44 10.32 16.81
CA GLU A 95 2.04 10.21 17.25
C GLU A 95 1.80 8.98 18.14
N ASN A 96 2.66 7.96 18.06
CA ASN A 96 2.56 6.70 18.79
C ASN A 96 3.91 6.33 19.43
N PRO A 97 4.43 7.10 20.40
CA PRO A 97 5.82 6.97 20.88
C PRO A 97 6.10 5.63 21.59
N ASP A 98 5.07 5.00 22.16
CA ASP A 98 5.17 3.71 22.86
C ASP A 98 4.84 2.51 21.93
N ALA A 99 4.66 2.73 20.63
CA ALA A 99 4.34 1.68 19.69
C ALA A 99 5.58 1.20 18.91
N GLU A 100 5.63 -0.11 18.71
CA GLU A 100 6.52 -0.74 17.74
C GLU A 100 5.88 -0.65 16.34
N LEU A 101 6.53 0.06 15.42
CA LEU A 101 6.03 0.26 14.06
C LEU A 101 6.67 -0.71 13.08
N PHE A 102 5.83 -1.30 12.21
CA PHE A 102 6.24 -2.22 11.15
C PHE A 102 5.84 -1.66 9.79
N PHE A 103 6.81 -1.44 8.90
CA PHE A 103 6.52 -1.07 7.53
C PHE A 103 6.11 -2.31 6.72
N ILE A 104 4.88 -2.33 6.20
CA ILE A 104 4.35 -3.44 5.41
C ILE A 104 4.57 -3.16 3.93
N ALA A 105 5.24 -4.09 3.22
CA ALA A 105 5.52 -3.96 1.79
C ALA A 105 5.48 -5.30 1.06
N GLY A 106 5.34 -5.26 -0.25
CA GLY A 106 5.52 -6.43 -1.11
C GLY A 106 6.98 -6.73 -1.40
N ALA A 107 7.28 -7.93 -1.85
CA ALA A 107 8.64 -8.35 -2.22
C ALA A 107 9.25 -7.53 -3.38
N ASP A 108 8.41 -6.98 -4.26
CA ASP A 108 8.81 -6.02 -5.29
C ASP A 108 9.44 -4.76 -4.68
N ILE A 109 8.86 -4.25 -3.60
CA ILE A 109 9.37 -3.09 -2.87
C ILE A 109 10.68 -3.40 -2.16
N LEU A 110 10.83 -4.62 -1.60
CA LEU A 110 12.06 -5.03 -0.93
C LEU A 110 13.29 -4.90 -1.86
N ALA A 111 13.14 -5.25 -3.13
CA ALA A 111 14.21 -5.14 -4.12
C ALA A 111 14.63 -3.68 -4.40
N GLU A 112 13.68 -2.75 -4.36
CA GLU A 112 13.90 -1.33 -4.67
C GLU A 112 14.23 -0.47 -3.43
N LEU A 113 13.91 -0.96 -2.24
CA LEU A 113 14.00 -0.22 -0.98
C LEU A 113 15.38 0.44 -0.73
N PRO A 114 16.53 -0.21 -1.01
CA PRO A 114 17.85 0.41 -0.84
C PRO A 114 18.07 1.64 -1.72
N ASN A 115 17.36 1.74 -2.85
CA ASN A 115 17.49 2.82 -3.83
C ASN A 115 16.52 4.00 -3.56
N TRP A 116 15.61 3.84 -2.60
CA TRP A 116 14.66 4.88 -2.28
C TRP A 116 15.33 6.10 -1.63
N THR A 117 14.80 7.28 -1.90
CA THR A 117 15.15 8.47 -1.12
C THR A 117 14.84 8.23 0.35
N LEU A 118 15.83 8.36 1.21
CA LEU A 118 15.81 7.99 2.63
C LEU A 118 15.57 6.50 2.89
N GLY A 119 15.79 5.62 1.89
CA GLY A 119 15.63 4.17 2.04
C GLY A 119 16.58 3.57 3.09
N LYS A 120 17.85 4.02 3.10
CA LYS A 120 18.81 3.62 4.11
C LYS A 120 18.33 3.95 5.52
N GLN A 121 17.90 5.21 5.75
CA GLN A 121 17.38 5.64 7.05
C GLN A 121 16.12 4.86 7.47
N LEU A 122 15.26 4.53 6.50
CA LEU A 122 14.07 3.72 6.75
C LEU A 122 14.44 2.30 7.20
N ILE A 123 15.44 1.67 6.53
CA ILE A 123 15.92 0.32 6.86
C ILE A 123 16.58 0.30 8.25
N GLU A 124 17.38 1.31 8.57
CA GLU A 124 18.11 1.39 9.85
C GLU A 124 17.19 1.64 11.05
N ALA A 125 16.06 2.34 10.84
CA ALA A 125 15.24 2.84 11.95
C ALA A 125 14.00 1.97 12.26
N TYR A 126 13.52 1.13 11.32
CA TYR A 126 12.23 0.47 11.47
C TYR A 126 12.27 -1.02 11.14
N GLN A 127 11.26 -1.73 11.63
CA GLN A 127 11.00 -3.13 11.32
C GLN A 127 10.12 -3.26 10.08
N PHE A 128 10.26 -4.36 9.35
CA PHE A 128 9.55 -4.62 8.11
C PHE A 128 8.77 -5.93 8.17
N ILE A 129 7.61 -5.94 7.51
CA ILE A 129 6.88 -7.15 7.19
C ILE A 129 6.76 -7.21 5.67
N ILE A 130 7.49 -8.14 5.06
CA ILE A 130 7.53 -8.30 3.61
C ILE A 130 6.66 -9.47 3.19
N VAL A 131 5.68 -9.19 2.34
CA VAL A 131 4.74 -10.18 1.81
C VAL A 131 5.20 -10.66 0.44
N SER A 132 5.21 -11.97 0.23
CA SER A 132 5.64 -12.58 -1.02
C SER A 132 4.84 -12.06 -2.22
N ARG A 133 5.53 -11.93 -3.36
CA ARG A 133 4.95 -11.69 -4.67
C ARG A 133 5.59 -12.62 -5.68
N ASP A 134 4.82 -13.00 -6.70
CA ASP A 134 5.32 -13.86 -7.77
C ASP A 134 6.53 -13.21 -8.47
N GLY A 135 7.50 -14.06 -8.81
CA GLY A 135 8.73 -13.62 -9.46
C GLY A 135 9.81 -13.06 -8.52
N TYR A 136 9.54 -12.94 -7.20
CA TYR A 136 10.49 -12.38 -6.24
C TYR A 136 10.91 -13.41 -5.18
N ASP A 137 12.18 -13.77 -5.18
CA ASP A 137 12.80 -14.58 -4.11
C ASP A 137 13.32 -13.65 -3.01
N MET A 138 12.53 -13.49 -1.95
CA MET A 138 12.84 -12.58 -0.84
C MET A 138 14.14 -12.93 -0.13
N GLY A 139 14.46 -14.22 0.02
CA GLY A 139 15.72 -14.67 0.64
C GLY A 139 16.92 -14.29 -0.20
N LYS A 140 16.84 -14.47 -1.53
CA LYS A 140 17.87 -14.06 -2.46
C LYS A 140 18.06 -12.53 -2.51
N ILE A 141 16.97 -11.77 -2.45
CA ILE A 141 17.01 -10.31 -2.42
C ILE A 141 17.72 -9.82 -1.14
N LEU A 142 17.32 -10.31 0.03
CA LEU A 142 17.93 -9.93 1.31
C LEU A 142 19.44 -10.26 1.33
N SER A 143 19.80 -11.48 0.98
CA SER A 143 21.21 -11.92 0.98
C SER A 143 22.06 -11.24 -0.09
N GLY A 144 21.45 -10.83 -1.19
CA GLY A 144 22.14 -10.25 -2.35
C GLY A 144 22.55 -8.78 -2.20
N HIS A 145 21.91 -8.01 -1.30
CA HIS A 145 22.21 -6.59 -1.13
C HIS A 145 22.90 -6.32 0.22
N PRO A 146 24.11 -5.68 0.24
CA PRO A 146 24.87 -5.48 1.48
C PRO A 146 24.11 -4.79 2.61
N LEU A 147 23.33 -3.75 2.29
CA LEU A 147 22.53 -3.01 3.28
C LEU A 147 21.39 -3.87 3.85
N LEU A 148 20.65 -4.60 3.00
CA LEU A 148 19.55 -5.47 3.46
C LEU A 148 20.09 -6.61 4.33
N ARG A 149 21.23 -7.20 3.94
CA ARG A 149 21.89 -8.25 4.71
C ARG A 149 22.42 -7.77 6.06
N ALA A 150 22.87 -6.51 6.15
CA ALA A 150 23.39 -5.95 7.41
C ALA A 150 22.27 -5.72 8.45
N TYR A 151 21.01 -5.64 8.02
CA TYR A 151 19.82 -5.44 8.82
C TYR A 151 18.77 -6.54 8.58
N ASP A 152 19.21 -7.77 8.30
CA ASP A 152 18.31 -8.88 7.96
C ASP A 152 17.32 -9.22 9.09
N ASP A 153 17.70 -8.99 10.33
CA ASP A 153 16.85 -9.12 11.51
C ASP A 153 15.70 -8.10 11.59
N HIS A 154 15.77 -7.01 10.80
CA HIS A 154 14.67 -6.07 10.65
C HIS A 154 13.54 -6.60 9.75
N PHE A 155 13.76 -7.68 8.98
CA PHE A 155 12.82 -8.13 7.95
C PHE A 155 12.11 -9.43 8.35
N SER A 156 10.81 -9.33 8.58
CA SER A 156 9.93 -10.48 8.80
C SER A 156 9.26 -10.90 7.51
N LEU A 157 9.65 -12.04 6.93
CA LEU A 157 9.14 -12.53 5.65
C LEU A 157 7.84 -13.31 5.82
N VAL A 158 6.84 -13.03 4.98
CA VAL A 158 5.56 -13.73 4.92
C VAL A 158 5.44 -14.40 3.56
N TYR A 159 5.68 -15.72 3.52
CA TYR A 159 5.63 -16.54 2.31
C TYR A 159 4.22 -16.98 1.90
N LYS A 160 3.24 -16.88 2.81
CA LYS A 160 1.84 -17.18 2.51
C LYS A 160 1.16 -15.89 2.06
N GLY A 161 0.98 -15.77 0.76
CA GLY A 161 0.27 -14.68 0.13
C GLY A 161 -0.59 -15.22 -1.01
N PHE A 162 -1.53 -14.43 -1.52
CA PHE A 162 -2.07 -14.71 -2.84
C PHE A 162 -1.01 -14.30 -3.86
N ALA A 163 -0.40 -15.27 -4.51
CA ALA A 163 0.19 -15.08 -5.81
C ALA A 163 -0.95 -14.64 -6.74
N ASN A 164 -0.99 -13.37 -7.11
CA ASN A 164 -2.13 -12.90 -7.87
C ASN A 164 -1.74 -11.77 -8.82
N GLU A 165 -2.14 -11.95 -10.07
CA GLU A 165 -2.02 -10.95 -11.12
C GLU A 165 -3.02 -9.79 -10.95
N VAL A 166 -3.96 -9.87 -10.00
CA VAL A 166 -4.93 -8.81 -9.73
C VAL A 166 -4.22 -7.59 -9.14
N SER A 167 -3.99 -6.62 -9.98
CA SER A 167 -3.40 -5.33 -9.61
C SER A 167 -4.41 -4.20 -9.81
N SER A 168 -4.18 -3.06 -9.15
CA SER A 168 -4.98 -1.86 -9.40
C SER A 168 -4.90 -1.42 -10.88
N SER A 169 -3.79 -1.68 -11.56
CA SER A 169 -3.64 -1.39 -13.00
C SER A 169 -4.58 -2.24 -13.84
N TYR A 170 -4.64 -3.55 -13.57
CA TYR A 170 -5.58 -4.44 -14.25
C TYR A 170 -7.03 -3.97 -14.05
N ILE A 171 -7.41 -3.60 -12.81
CA ILE A 171 -8.77 -3.10 -12.51
C ILE A 171 -9.08 -1.83 -13.32
N ARG A 172 -8.14 -0.90 -13.42
CA ARG A 172 -8.34 0.34 -14.21
C ARG A 172 -8.47 0.05 -15.70
N GLU A 173 -7.70 -0.89 -16.22
CA GLU A 173 -7.81 -1.35 -17.60
C GLU A 173 -9.17 -1.95 -17.90
N GLU A 174 -9.68 -2.84 -17.02
CA GLU A 174 -11.02 -3.41 -17.15
C GLU A 174 -12.09 -2.30 -17.25
N PHE A 175 -12.10 -1.34 -16.32
CA PHE A 175 -13.04 -0.22 -16.40
C PHE A 175 -12.86 0.62 -17.67
N ALA A 176 -11.63 0.86 -18.10
CA ALA A 176 -11.34 1.66 -19.30
C ALA A 176 -11.81 1.00 -20.61
N TYR A 177 -11.86 -0.34 -20.65
CA TYR A 177 -12.28 -1.11 -21.82
C TYR A 177 -13.72 -1.65 -21.72
N GLY A 178 -14.48 -1.23 -20.69
CA GLY A 178 -15.87 -1.65 -20.50
C GLY A 178 -16.04 -3.05 -19.91
N GLY A 179 -15.00 -3.60 -19.31
CA GLY A 179 -15.06 -4.83 -18.53
C GLY A 179 -15.72 -4.64 -17.17
N ASP A 180 -15.92 -5.72 -16.43
CA ASP A 180 -16.57 -5.72 -15.11
C ASP A 180 -15.68 -6.38 -14.04
N PRO A 181 -14.83 -5.63 -13.34
CA PRO A 181 -13.95 -6.15 -12.28
C PRO A 181 -14.64 -6.28 -10.92
N ARG A 182 -15.97 -6.43 -10.87
CA ARG A 182 -16.82 -6.43 -9.67
C ARG A 182 -16.32 -7.34 -8.54
N TYR A 183 -15.83 -8.52 -8.87
CA TYR A 183 -15.40 -9.50 -7.86
C TYR A 183 -13.91 -9.41 -7.48
N LEU A 184 -13.22 -8.40 -7.98
CA LEU A 184 -11.80 -8.16 -7.70
C LEU A 184 -11.57 -7.00 -6.71
N ILE A 185 -12.62 -6.21 -6.48
CA ILE A 185 -12.66 -5.08 -5.55
C ILE A 185 -13.90 -5.16 -4.65
N PRO A 186 -13.88 -4.55 -3.45
CA PRO A 186 -15.06 -4.50 -2.59
C PRO A 186 -16.27 -3.84 -3.29
N ASP A 187 -17.48 -4.35 -3.03
CA ASP A 187 -18.70 -3.83 -3.64
C ASP A 187 -18.89 -2.33 -3.39
N VAL A 188 -18.54 -1.84 -2.19
CA VAL A 188 -18.60 -0.42 -1.85
C VAL A 188 -17.66 0.43 -2.71
N VAL A 189 -16.47 -0.09 -3.03
CA VAL A 189 -15.50 0.56 -3.92
C VAL A 189 -16.00 0.51 -5.37
N TYR A 190 -16.51 -0.64 -5.81
CA TYR A 190 -17.08 -0.79 -7.14
C TYR A 190 -18.22 0.21 -7.37
N ASN A 191 -19.18 0.28 -6.44
CA ASN A 191 -20.32 1.18 -6.53
C ASN A 191 -19.89 2.65 -6.54
N TYR A 192 -18.90 3.02 -5.73
CA TYR A 192 -18.33 4.37 -5.72
C TYR A 192 -17.70 4.73 -7.07
N ILE A 193 -16.89 3.82 -7.66
CA ILE A 193 -16.28 4.01 -8.98
C ILE A 193 -17.35 4.23 -10.06
N GLN A 194 -18.41 3.41 -10.08
CA GLN A 194 -19.51 3.53 -11.03
C GLN A 194 -20.27 4.86 -10.87
N GLN A 195 -20.60 5.22 -9.64
CA GLN A 195 -21.36 6.44 -9.34
C GLN A 195 -20.59 7.72 -9.75
N HIS A 196 -19.26 7.71 -9.65
CA HIS A 196 -18.42 8.86 -9.94
C HIS A 196 -17.69 8.78 -11.30
N ASN A 197 -18.00 7.76 -12.12
CA ASN A 197 -17.38 7.53 -13.43
C ASN A 197 -15.85 7.55 -13.40
N ILE A 198 -15.26 6.96 -12.34
CA ILE A 198 -13.80 6.90 -12.18
C ILE A 198 -13.25 5.79 -13.08
N TYR A 199 -12.08 6.00 -13.69
CA TYR A 199 -11.36 5.08 -14.59
C TYR A 199 -12.06 4.79 -15.94
N GLN A 200 -13.24 5.31 -16.20
CA GLN A 200 -13.89 5.14 -17.49
C GLN A 200 -13.18 6.02 -18.56
N ARG A 201 -12.84 5.45 -19.69
CA ARG A 201 -12.53 6.28 -20.87
C ARG A 201 -13.81 6.98 -21.28
N GLY A 202 -13.77 8.31 -21.42
CA GLY A 202 -14.89 9.03 -22.00
C GLY A 202 -15.26 8.32 -23.31
N VAL A 203 -16.55 8.04 -23.48
CA VAL A 203 -17.08 7.44 -24.71
C VAL A 203 -16.56 8.29 -25.86
N LEU A 204 -15.57 7.77 -26.59
CA LEU A 204 -15.25 8.31 -27.90
C LEU A 204 -16.51 8.06 -28.73
N ASN A 205 -17.30 9.12 -28.94
CA ASN A 205 -18.38 9.09 -29.91
C ASN A 205 -17.74 8.69 -31.23
N HIS A 206 -17.87 7.42 -31.58
CA HIS A 206 -17.66 6.99 -32.98
C HIS A 206 -18.89 7.44 -33.74
N GLU A 207 -18.83 8.67 -34.31
CA GLU A 207 -19.64 9.04 -35.46
C GLU A 207 -19.06 8.39 -36.73
#